data_5a9337fb72bb763906141cad916cced1
#
_entry.id   5a9337fb72bb763906141cad916cced1
#
_cell.length_a   1.000
_cell.length_b   1.000
_cell.length_c   1.000
_cell.angle_alpha   90.00
_cell.angle_beta   90.00
_cell.angle_gamma   90.00
#
_symmetry.space_group_name_H-M   'P 1'
#
loop_
_entity.id
_entity.type
_entity.pdbx_description
1 polymer ?
#
loop_
_entity_poly.entity_id
_entity_poly.type
_entity_poly.pdbx_seq_one_letter_code
_entity_poly.pdbx_strand_id
1 'polypeptide(L)'
;MAAAPADFRPSSQATSKIKKDKAPDAIALSATPDILATTKSARSNGSVIIGFALETDDVVARARVKLASKELDFIVVNDATEAGAGFGVDTNRVSIIARDGSEERLPLMSKPDVADAILDRVEVLLRGR
;
A
#
# COMPACT_ATOMS: atom_id res chain seq x y z
N MET A 1 3.99 3.39 -8.52
CA MET A 1 3.04 2.33 -8.95
C MET A 1 1.72 2.60 -8.23
N ALA A 2 0.65 2.81 -8.97
CA ALA A 2 -0.66 3.21 -8.41
C ALA A 2 -1.62 2.03 -8.20
N ALA A 3 -1.36 0.87 -8.79
CA ALA A 3 -2.19 -0.32 -8.62
C ALA A 3 -1.63 -1.18 -7.48
N ALA A 4 -2.49 -1.59 -6.55
CA ALA A 4 -2.13 -2.57 -5.53
C ALA A 4 -1.96 -3.95 -6.18
N PRO A 5 -0.82 -4.62 -6.05
CA PRO A 5 -0.67 -5.99 -6.49
C PRO A 5 -1.52 -6.90 -5.59
N ALA A 6 -2.13 -7.93 -6.19
CA ALA A 6 -2.86 -8.93 -5.42
C ALA A 6 -1.89 -9.81 -4.62
N ASP A 7 -2.25 -10.16 -3.38
CA ASP A 7 -1.44 -11.04 -2.53
C ASP A 7 -1.45 -12.51 -2.99
N PHE A 8 -2.45 -12.88 -3.79
CA PHE A 8 -2.62 -14.24 -4.30
C PHE A 8 -2.92 -14.26 -5.80
N ARG A 9 -2.51 -15.32 -6.45
CA ARG A 9 -2.80 -15.63 -7.85
C ARG A 9 -3.26 -17.08 -7.99
N PRO A 10 -4.00 -17.45 -9.06
CA PRO A 10 -4.23 -18.85 -9.37
C PRO A 10 -2.91 -19.62 -9.45
N SER A 11 -2.84 -20.79 -8.80
CA SER A 11 -1.62 -21.61 -8.77
C SER A 11 -1.29 -22.25 -10.13
N SER A 12 -2.29 -22.37 -11.01
CA SER A 12 -2.12 -22.86 -12.36
C SER A 12 -3.01 -22.08 -13.35
N GLN A 13 -2.56 -22.01 -14.58
CA GLN A 13 -3.32 -21.39 -15.68
C GLN A 13 -3.62 -22.48 -16.72
N ALA A 14 -4.87 -22.57 -17.15
CA ALA A 14 -5.23 -23.48 -18.24
C ALA A 14 -4.65 -22.99 -19.57
N THR A 15 -4.15 -23.92 -20.39
CA THR A 15 -3.58 -23.63 -21.71
C THR A 15 -4.65 -23.35 -22.77
N SER A 16 -5.92 -23.67 -22.46
CA SER A 16 -7.05 -23.46 -23.36
C SER A 16 -8.30 -23.07 -22.56
N LYS A 17 -9.31 -22.55 -23.27
CA LYS A 17 -10.59 -22.17 -22.66
C LYS A 17 -11.26 -23.38 -21.98
N ILE A 18 -11.52 -23.27 -20.71
CA ILE A 18 -12.29 -24.24 -19.93
C ILE A 18 -13.77 -24.09 -20.30
N LYS A 19 -14.40 -25.20 -20.76
CA LYS A 19 -15.81 -25.22 -21.01
C LYS A 19 -16.61 -25.19 -19.72
N LYS A 20 -17.84 -24.65 -19.76
CA LYS A 20 -18.67 -24.45 -18.56
C LYS A 20 -18.96 -25.74 -17.80
N ASP A 21 -19.15 -26.85 -18.54
CA ASP A 21 -19.40 -28.21 -18.04
C ASP A 21 -18.16 -28.85 -17.37
N LYS A 22 -16.98 -28.27 -17.57
CA LYS A 22 -15.68 -28.71 -17.01
C LYS A 22 -15.06 -27.67 -16.08
N ALA A 23 -15.84 -26.67 -15.66
CA ALA A 23 -15.34 -25.67 -14.72
C ALA A 23 -15.02 -26.33 -13.39
N PRO A 24 -13.85 -26.01 -12.78
CA PRO A 24 -13.52 -26.54 -11.47
C PRO A 24 -14.41 -25.91 -10.40
N ASP A 25 -14.76 -26.68 -9.37
CA ASP A 25 -15.53 -26.21 -8.22
C ASP A 25 -14.73 -25.27 -7.32
N ALA A 26 -13.40 -25.29 -7.41
CA ALA A 26 -12.49 -24.46 -6.63
C ALA A 26 -11.27 -24.04 -7.46
N ILE A 27 -10.76 -22.85 -7.16
CA ILE A 27 -9.50 -22.36 -7.73
C ILE A 27 -8.44 -22.37 -6.65
N ALA A 28 -7.40 -23.20 -6.83
CA ALA A 28 -6.25 -23.17 -5.92
C ALA A 28 -5.46 -21.87 -6.11
N LEU A 29 -5.09 -21.23 -5.01
CA LEU A 29 -4.32 -19.99 -5.01
C LEU A 29 -2.89 -20.24 -4.49
N SER A 30 -1.94 -19.48 -5.00
CA SER A 30 -0.57 -19.36 -4.48
C SER A 30 -0.28 -17.91 -4.16
N ALA A 31 0.57 -17.67 -3.16
CA ALA A 31 1.01 -16.32 -2.81
C ALA A 31 1.81 -15.69 -3.97
N THR A 32 1.62 -14.40 -4.16
CA THR A 32 2.46 -13.59 -5.05
C THR A 32 3.71 -13.12 -4.32
N PRO A 33 4.83 -12.83 -5.02
CA PRO A 33 6.00 -12.23 -4.40
C PRO A 33 5.67 -10.86 -3.78
N ASP A 34 6.16 -10.61 -2.57
CA ASP A 34 6.12 -9.28 -1.97
C ASP A 34 7.15 -8.39 -2.69
N ILE A 35 6.66 -7.49 -3.55
CA ILE A 35 7.49 -6.64 -4.39
C ILE A 35 8.40 -5.74 -3.54
N LEU A 36 7.89 -5.15 -2.46
CA LEU A 36 8.67 -4.26 -1.60
C LEU A 36 9.77 -5.02 -0.86
N ALA A 37 9.50 -6.26 -0.43
CA ALA A 37 10.50 -7.10 0.21
C ALA A 37 11.56 -7.59 -0.78
N THR A 38 11.14 -8.05 -1.97
CA THR A 38 12.06 -8.63 -2.97
C THR A 38 12.94 -7.60 -3.68
N THR A 39 12.52 -6.32 -3.72
CA THR A 39 13.28 -5.24 -4.36
C THR A 39 14.24 -4.51 -3.43
N LYS A 40 14.35 -4.88 -2.15
CA LYS A 40 15.21 -4.18 -1.19
C LYS A 40 16.65 -4.02 -1.65
N SER A 41 17.27 -5.10 -2.13
CA SER A 41 18.67 -5.10 -2.59
C SER A 41 18.90 -4.35 -3.91
N ALA A 42 17.84 -4.05 -4.65
CA ALA A 42 17.91 -3.33 -5.92
C ALA A 42 17.62 -1.82 -5.77
N ARG A 43 17.35 -1.34 -4.54
CA ARG A 43 17.07 0.07 -4.30
C ARG A 43 18.33 0.90 -4.46
N SER A 44 18.23 1.99 -5.21
CA SER A 44 19.33 2.95 -5.34
C SER A 44 19.52 3.74 -4.04
N ASN A 45 20.76 4.15 -3.77
CA ASN A 45 21.03 5.10 -2.68
C ASN A 45 20.24 6.38 -2.91
N GLY A 46 19.57 6.87 -1.87
CA GLY A 46 18.72 8.07 -1.96
C GLY A 46 17.29 7.81 -2.45
N SER A 47 16.91 6.58 -2.78
CA SER A 47 15.49 6.27 -3.09
C SER A 47 14.61 6.51 -1.87
N VAL A 48 13.46 7.16 -2.07
CA VAL A 48 12.40 7.30 -1.06
C VAL A 48 11.35 6.22 -1.32
N ILE A 49 11.09 5.39 -0.33
CA ILE A 49 10.16 4.27 -0.42
C ILE A 49 8.95 4.53 0.48
N ILE A 50 7.79 4.61 -0.13
CA ILE A 50 6.53 4.91 0.56
C ILE A 50 5.62 3.70 0.46
N GLY A 51 5.03 3.31 1.59
CA GLY A 51 3.97 2.31 1.62
C GLY A 51 2.60 2.95 1.69
N PHE A 52 1.61 2.23 1.17
CA PHE A 52 0.20 2.52 1.39
C PHE A 52 -0.43 1.34 2.09
N ALA A 53 -1.28 1.60 3.07
CA ALA A 53 -2.05 0.59 3.77
C ALA A 53 -3.49 1.02 3.93
N LEU A 54 -4.40 0.06 3.74
CA LEU A 54 -5.80 0.17 4.10
C LEU A 54 -6.02 -0.80 5.26
N GLU A 55 -6.37 -0.30 6.42
CA GLU A 55 -6.53 -1.11 7.62
C GLU A 55 -7.92 -0.85 8.23
N THR A 56 -8.43 -1.84 8.94
CA THR A 56 -9.71 -1.77 9.66
C THR A 56 -9.53 -1.88 11.18
N ASP A 57 -8.46 -2.56 11.62
CA ASP A 57 -8.16 -2.82 13.02
C ASP A 57 -6.69 -2.56 13.30
N ASP A 58 -6.40 -2.00 14.46
CA ASP A 58 -5.03 -1.78 14.96
C ASP A 58 -4.12 -1.07 13.94
N VAL A 59 -4.72 -0.08 13.27
CA VAL A 59 -4.22 0.61 12.07
C VAL A 59 -2.76 1.04 12.23
N VAL A 60 -2.44 1.70 13.35
CA VAL A 60 -1.10 2.26 13.62
C VAL A 60 -0.08 1.15 13.91
N ALA A 61 -0.43 0.16 14.73
CA ALA A 61 0.49 -0.93 15.08
C ALA A 61 0.87 -1.75 13.84
N ARG A 62 -0.11 -2.13 13.01
CA ARG A 62 0.14 -2.86 11.76
C ARG A 62 0.95 -2.05 10.76
N ALA A 63 0.69 -0.75 10.65
CA ALA A 63 1.45 0.14 9.79
C ALA A 63 2.92 0.23 10.23
N ARG A 64 3.20 0.33 11.54
CA ARG A 64 4.57 0.33 12.09
C ARG A 64 5.32 -0.97 11.78
N VAL A 65 4.67 -2.12 11.89
CA VAL A 65 5.26 -3.41 11.51
C VAL A 65 5.62 -3.43 10.01
N LYS A 66 4.70 -2.97 9.13
CA LYS A 66 4.96 -2.87 7.69
C LYS A 66 6.08 -1.89 7.38
N LEU A 67 6.10 -0.72 8.04
CA LEU A 67 7.14 0.31 7.90
C LEU A 67 8.53 -0.29 8.17
N ALA A 68 8.68 -0.97 9.30
CA ALA A 68 9.94 -1.58 9.70
C ALA A 68 10.33 -2.76 8.81
N SER A 69 9.42 -3.73 8.59
CA SER A 69 9.71 -4.96 7.86
C SER A 69 10.03 -4.72 6.38
N LYS A 70 9.46 -3.69 5.77
CA LYS A 70 9.67 -3.32 4.37
C LYS A 70 10.68 -2.16 4.20
N GLU A 71 11.26 -1.66 5.29
CA GLU A 71 12.24 -0.56 5.31
C GLU A 71 11.73 0.67 4.55
N LEU A 72 10.51 1.09 4.86
CA LEU A 72 9.90 2.27 4.24
C LEU A 72 10.43 3.54 4.91
N ASP A 73 10.39 4.66 4.20
CA ASP A 73 10.68 5.98 4.76
C ASP A 73 9.46 6.51 5.53
N PHE A 74 8.28 6.30 4.98
CA PHE A 74 7.02 6.47 5.68
C PHE A 74 5.93 5.60 5.07
N ILE A 75 4.83 5.46 5.79
CA ILE A 75 3.63 4.74 5.34
C ILE A 75 2.41 5.65 5.47
N VAL A 76 1.61 5.68 4.43
CA VAL A 76 0.32 6.38 4.37
C VAL A 76 -0.78 5.36 4.66
N VAL A 77 -1.57 5.63 5.67
CA VAL A 77 -2.58 4.69 6.15
C VAL A 77 -3.96 5.29 6.01
N ASN A 78 -4.83 4.59 5.30
CA ASN A 78 -6.25 4.87 5.23
C ASN A 78 -6.97 4.05 6.28
N ASP A 79 -7.85 4.69 7.04
CA ASP A 79 -8.84 3.99 7.85
C ASP A 79 -10.05 3.65 6.97
N ALA A 80 -10.26 2.36 6.72
CA ALA A 80 -11.39 1.91 5.88
C ALA A 80 -12.75 2.07 6.57
N THR A 81 -12.77 2.30 7.87
CA THR A 81 -14.01 2.46 8.67
C THR A 81 -14.50 3.89 8.72
N GLU A 82 -13.70 4.86 8.26
CA GLU A 82 -14.00 6.27 8.39
C GLU A 82 -14.97 6.77 7.29
N ALA A 83 -16.03 7.44 7.71
CA ALA A 83 -17.00 8.02 6.78
C ALA A 83 -16.37 9.13 5.92
N GLY A 84 -16.61 9.07 4.61
CA GLY A 84 -16.04 10.03 3.64
C GLY A 84 -14.59 9.73 3.22
N ALA A 85 -14.00 8.63 3.70
CA ALA A 85 -12.70 8.13 3.28
C ALA A 85 -12.83 6.77 2.61
N GLY A 86 -11.97 6.46 1.62
CA GLY A 86 -11.92 5.15 1.01
C GLY A 86 -12.35 5.09 -0.45
N PHE A 87 -12.99 3.97 -0.84
CA PHE A 87 -13.38 3.71 -2.22
C PHE A 87 -14.67 4.46 -2.61
N GLY A 88 -14.73 4.93 -3.85
CA GLY A 88 -15.95 5.52 -4.42
C GLY A 88 -16.26 6.98 -4.01
N VAL A 89 -15.36 7.61 -3.25
CA VAL A 89 -15.46 9.04 -2.87
C VAL A 89 -14.23 9.81 -3.35
N ASP A 90 -14.36 11.13 -3.53
CA ASP A 90 -13.26 11.99 -4.01
C ASP A 90 -12.41 12.55 -2.86
N THR A 91 -12.83 12.30 -1.62
CA THR A 91 -12.13 12.71 -0.40
C THR A 91 -11.42 11.53 0.25
N ASN A 92 -10.45 11.85 1.11
CA ASN A 92 -9.77 10.89 1.94
C ASN A 92 -9.25 11.55 3.23
N ARG A 93 -9.08 10.75 4.26
CA ARG A 93 -8.35 11.09 5.47
C ARG A 93 -7.30 10.02 5.72
N VAL A 94 -6.06 10.42 5.85
CA VAL A 94 -4.94 9.51 6.03
C VAL A 94 -4.12 9.89 7.24
N SER A 95 -3.50 8.89 7.86
CA SER A 95 -2.38 9.08 8.79
C SER A 95 -1.07 8.78 8.08
N ILE A 96 -0.06 9.60 8.30
CA ILE A 96 1.29 9.39 7.80
C ILE A 96 2.16 9.03 8.99
N ILE A 97 2.80 7.86 8.93
CA ILE A 97 3.70 7.37 9.97
C ILE A 97 5.09 7.27 9.37
N ALA A 98 6.03 8.03 9.91
CA ALA A 98 7.41 8.09 9.42
C ALA A 98 8.33 7.10 10.17
N ARG A 99 9.51 6.86 9.59
CA ARG A 99 10.51 5.92 10.14
C ARG A 99 11.00 6.32 11.52
N ASP A 100 11.04 7.61 11.85
CA ASP A 100 11.42 8.12 13.16
C ASP A 100 10.35 7.91 14.24
N GLY A 101 9.19 7.35 13.87
CA GLY A 101 8.07 7.07 14.74
C GLY A 101 7.06 8.22 14.84
N SER A 102 7.31 9.35 14.20
CA SER A 102 6.35 10.44 14.13
C SER A 102 5.09 10.01 13.38
N GLU A 103 3.96 10.53 13.84
CA GLU A 103 2.64 10.28 13.25
C GLU A 103 1.94 11.61 13.04
N GLU A 104 1.38 11.79 11.86
CA GLU A 104 0.58 12.95 11.51
C GLU A 104 -0.73 12.49 10.87
N ARG A 105 -1.85 12.93 11.43
CA ARG A 105 -3.18 12.70 10.86
C ARG A 105 -3.61 13.92 10.05
N LEU A 106 -3.76 13.74 8.75
CA LEU A 106 -4.29 14.78 7.88
C LEU A 106 -5.80 14.97 8.09
N PRO A 107 -6.32 16.17 7.90
CA PRO A 107 -7.77 16.39 7.90
C PRO A 107 -8.42 15.65 6.71
N LEU A 108 -9.76 15.57 6.71
CA LEU A 108 -10.49 15.11 5.52
C LEU A 108 -10.30 16.15 4.41
N MET A 109 -9.72 15.71 3.30
CA MET A 109 -9.38 16.58 2.17
C MET A 109 -9.57 15.84 0.83
N SER A 110 -9.44 16.53 -0.29
CA SER A 110 -9.53 15.89 -1.59
C SER A 110 -8.35 14.91 -1.81
N LYS A 111 -8.54 13.89 -2.63
CA LYS A 111 -7.44 12.96 -2.99
C LYS A 111 -6.25 13.66 -3.65
N PRO A 112 -6.44 14.67 -4.52
CA PRO A 112 -5.32 15.50 -5.01
C PRO A 112 -4.55 16.18 -3.87
N ASP A 113 -5.24 16.84 -2.91
CA ASP A 113 -4.57 17.52 -1.80
C ASP A 113 -3.80 16.53 -0.90
N VAL A 114 -4.33 15.31 -0.69
CA VAL A 114 -3.60 14.23 -0.01
C VAL A 114 -2.33 13.87 -0.79
N ALA A 115 -2.42 13.77 -2.12
CA ALA A 115 -1.26 13.46 -2.95
C ALA A 115 -0.19 14.57 -2.86
N ASP A 116 -0.57 15.82 -2.90
CA ASP A 116 0.33 16.96 -2.74
C ASP A 116 1.01 16.94 -1.36
N ALA A 117 0.26 16.71 -0.28
CA ALA A 117 0.82 16.58 1.06
C ALA A 117 1.81 15.40 1.18
N ILE A 118 1.62 14.32 0.46
CA ILE A 118 2.58 13.19 0.39
C ILE A 118 3.84 13.62 -0.38
N LEU A 119 3.68 14.30 -1.52
CA LEU A 119 4.80 14.74 -2.36
C LEU A 119 5.68 15.78 -1.66
N ASP A 120 5.09 16.69 -0.90
CA ASP A 120 5.83 17.65 -0.07
C ASP A 120 6.78 16.94 0.90
N ARG A 121 6.34 15.84 1.52
CA ARG A 121 7.19 15.03 2.42
C ARG A 121 8.30 14.30 1.68
N VAL A 122 8.01 13.82 0.47
CA VAL A 122 9.04 13.22 -0.40
C VAL A 122 10.11 14.24 -0.72
N GLU A 123 9.71 15.47 -1.08
CA GLU A 123 10.64 16.54 -1.39
C GLU A 123 11.56 16.86 -0.21
N VAL A 124 11.02 16.97 1.01
CA VAL A 124 11.81 17.18 2.23
C VAL A 124 12.82 16.06 2.44
N LEU A 125 12.42 14.79 2.28
CA LEU A 125 13.32 13.65 2.41
C LEU A 125 14.42 13.64 1.34
N LEU A 126 14.12 14.03 0.12
CA LEU A 126 15.10 14.08 -0.97
C LEU A 126 16.10 15.20 -0.79
N ARG A 127 15.70 16.35 -0.21
CA ARG A 127 16.61 17.47 0.10
C ARG A 127 17.53 17.19 1.29
N GLY A 128 17.16 16.28 2.17
CA GLY A 128 17.92 15.94 3.40
C GLY A 128 18.89 14.75 3.21
N ARG A 129 19.00 14.19 2.00
CA ARG A 129 19.85 13.02 1.68
C ARG A 129 21.13 13.36 0.95
#